data_cf30775f3720e8c5dfcd647c47df52d1
#
_entry.id   cf30775f3720e8c5dfcd647c47df52d1
#
_cell.length_a   1.000
_cell.length_b   1.000
_cell.length_c   1.000
_cell.angle_alpha   90.00
_cell.angle_beta   90.00
_cell.angle_gamma   90.00
#
_symmetry.space_group_name_H-M   'P 1'
#
loop_
_entity.id
_entity.type
_entity.pdbx_description
1 polymer ?
#
loop_
_entity_poly.entity_id
_entity_poly.type
_entity_poly.pdbx_seq_one_letter_code
_entity_poly.pdbx_strand_id
1 'polypeptide(L)'
;MIVFITTGYGKNVVGGSDIWCNNFMENVLPLVDEPYKIIVDGRPLLSEKDAIYTFQNDGEVDRILDECDKIVFLHHSYKANPIIKKYLHKTHTTFVHAFIPDMLGLNDEYENLMTRLDWHWQKDILDNSKNIIWIGYESDTIHTYFPKTITIPNYYEWKYNKPFAEISSNYIGYAARCETRKNAHYLDGIPSYVFSNKYDYKRLLEGSKINADVHRFIEFDYRFHNKFFQKDFQIFHGCYTKEPFGYSIFDAIDNGKLPILNSDWMKDIKYRYRAMNKKQFHYQYLKIIEDGFEKNAKQFDRLKKGLQKFTDKQKWINDIYMYIQ
;
A
#
# COMPACT_ATOMS: atom_id res chain seq x y z
N MET A 1 -0.90 30.28 1.27
CA MET A 1 -1.09 29.28 0.19
C MET A 1 -0.43 27.96 0.56
N ILE A 2 -1.13 26.84 0.38
CA ILE A 2 -0.62 25.49 0.66
C ILE A 2 -0.13 24.87 -0.67
N VAL A 3 1.00 24.16 -0.62
CA VAL A 3 1.48 23.36 -1.76
C VAL A 3 1.43 21.87 -1.40
N PHE A 4 0.67 21.09 -2.17
CA PHE A 4 0.63 19.65 -2.07
C PHE A 4 1.61 19.03 -3.07
N ILE A 5 2.49 18.15 -2.60
CA ILE A 5 3.45 17.45 -3.45
C ILE A 5 3.13 15.95 -3.44
N THR A 6 2.99 15.37 -4.63
CA THR A 6 2.70 13.93 -4.81
C THR A 6 3.54 13.33 -5.93
N THR A 7 3.76 12.03 -5.90
CA THR A 7 4.46 11.29 -6.96
C THR A 7 3.58 10.99 -8.17
N GLY A 8 2.26 11.00 -7.98
CA GLY A 8 1.28 10.77 -9.03
C GLY A 8 -0.12 10.56 -8.45
N TYR A 9 -1.12 10.96 -9.20
CA TYR A 9 -2.52 10.66 -8.93
C TYR A 9 -3.30 10.57 -10.24
N GLY A 10 -4.52 10.01 -10.20
CA GLY A 10 -5.39 9.92 -11.37
C GLY A 10 -5.97 8.53 -11.61
N LYS A 11 -6.73 8.36 -12.70
CA LYS A 11 -7.55 7.17 -12.96
C LYS A 11 -6.78 5.86 -13.24
N ASN A 12 -5.50 5.93 -13.57
CA ASN A 12 -4.70 4.75 -13.98
C ASN A 12 -3.70 4.31 -12.91
N VAL A 13 -4.01 4.49 -11.69
CA VAL A 13 -3.13 4.32 -10.55
C VAL A 13 -3.09 2.87 -10.06
N VAL A 14 -1.93 2.37 -9.70
CA VAL A 14 -1.65 0.93 -9.55
C VAL A 14 -1.22 0.55 -8.13
N GLY A 15 -0.86 1.52 -7.29
CA GLY A 15 -0.31 1.26 -5.96
C GLY A 15 -1.24 1.69 -4.82
N GLY A 16 -1.03 1.13 -3.64
CA GLY A 16 -1.79 1.50 -2.44
C GLY A 16 -1.64 2.97 -2.04
N SER A 17 -0.45 3.55 -2.23
CA SER A 17 -0.19 4.97 -2.02
C SER A 17 -0.96 5.85 -2.99
N ASP A 18 -1.11 5.40 -4.22
CA ASP A 18 -1.85 6.12 -5.25
C ASP A 18 -3.35 6.10 -4.95
N ILE A 19 -3.89 4.94 -4.55
CA ILE A 19 -5.29 4.83 -4.09
C ILE A 19 -5.54 5.82 -2.94
N TRP A 20 -4.61 5.91 -2.00
CA TRP A 20 -4.71 6.84 -0.90
C TRP A 20 -4.68 8.30 -1.40
N CYS A 21 -3.75 8.64 -2.30
CA CYS A 21 -3.69 9.99 -2.89
C CYS A 21 -4.99 10.36 -3.60
N ASN A 22 -5.58 9.45 -4.39
CA ASN A 22 -6.88 9.67 -5.01
C ASN A 22 -7.99 9.92 -3.98
N ASN A 23 -8.04 9.10 -2.94
CA ASN A 23 -9.00 9.28 -1.84
C ASN A 23 -8.82 10.64 -1.14
N PHE A 24 -7.57 11.09 -0.96
CA PHE A 24 -7.25 12.40 -0.43
C PHE A 24 -7.77 13.52 -1.34
N MET A 25 -7.47 13.45 -2.63
CA MET A 25 -7.90 14.44 -3.62
C MET A 25 -9.42 14.54 -3.75
N GLU A 26 -10.12 13.40 -3.65
CA GLU A 26 -11.57 13.36 -3.79
C GLU A 26 -12.32 13.77 -2.52
N ASN A 27 -11.76 13.54 -1.34
CA ASN A 27 -12.53 13.65 -0.09
C ASN A 27 -11.96 14.65 0.92
N VAL A 28 -10.67 14.95 0.88
CA VAL A 28 -10.03 15.86 1.83
C VAL A 28 -9.72 17.20 1.19
N LEU A 29 -9.13 17.19 0.00
CA LEU A 29 -8.74 18.39 -0.72
C LEU A 29 -9.91 19.38 -0.95
N PRO A 30 -11.15 18.94 -1.26
CA PRO A 30 -12.29 19.86 -1.41
C PRO A 30 -12.70 20.61 -0.13
N LEU A 31 -12.18 20.19 1.03
CA LEU A 31 -12.43 20.84 2.33
C LEU A 31 -11.39 21.93 2.63
N VAL A 32 -10.35 22.06 1.83
CA VAL A 32 -9.29 23.05 2.02
C VAL A 32 -9.78 24.40 1.52
N ASP A 33 -10.03 25.34 2.43
CA ASP A 33 -10.51 26.68 2.10
C ASP A 33 -9.38 27.63 1.66
N GLU A 34 -8.12 27.31 2.02
CA GLU A 34 -6.97 28.11 1.65
C GLU A 34 -6.60 27.89 0.16
N PRO A 35 -6.09 28.95 -0.52
CA PRO A 35 -5.52 28.77 -1.86
C PRO A 35 -4.43 27.70 -1.86
N TYR A 36 -4.49 26.78 -2.81
CA TYR A 36 -3.50 25.73 -2.92
C TYR A 36 -3.01 25.49 -4.34
N LYS A 37 -1.87 24.83 -4.45
CA LYS A 37 -1.31 24.26 -5.69
C LYS A 37 -0.90 22.82 -5.49
N ILE A 38 -0.92 22.04 -6.57
CA ILE A 38 -0.49 20.64 -6.58
C ILE A 38 0.73 20.51 -7.48
N ILE A 39 1.82 19.99 -6.95
CA ILE A 39 3.03 19.66 -7.69
C ILE A 39 3.13 18.14 -7.78
N VAL A 40 3.27 17.62 -8.99
CA VAL A 40 3.49 16.20 -9.23
C VAL A 40 4.97 15.97 -9.52
N ASP A 41 5.65 15.25 -8.65
CA ASP A 41 7.03 14.82 -8.83
C ASP A 41 7.05 13.38 -9.36
N GLY A 42 7.05 13.21 -10.65
CA GLY A 42 7.01 11.91 -11.29
C GLY A 42 6.61 11.98 -12.76
N ARG A 43 6.33 10.85 -13.36
CA ARG A 43 5.78 10.84 -14.73
C ARG A 43 4.34 11.30 -14.69
N PRO A 44 3.96 12.30 -15.52
CA PRO A 44 2.58 12.73 -15.61
C PRO A 44 1.74 11.57 -16.14
N LEU A 45 0.82 11.07 -15.29
CA LEU A 45 -0.16 10.06 -15.71
C LEU A 45 -1.36 10.70 -16.40
N LEU A 46 -1.65 11.98 -16.09
CA LEU A 46 -2.71 12.77 -16.70
C LEU A 46 -2.38 14.27 -16.62
N SER A 47 -2.81 15.04 -17.62
CA SER A 47 -2.85 16.49 -17.57
C SER A 47 -4.07 16.92 -16.75
N GLU A 48 -3.91 17.24 -15.49
CA GLU A 48 -4.97 17.85 -14.69
C GLU A 48 -4.71 19.35 -14.55
N LYS A 49 -5.79 20.13 -14.60
CA LYS A 49 -5.74 21.60 -14.73
C LYS A 49 -4.96 22.32 -13.62
N ASP A 50 -4.81 21.68 -12.46
CA ASP A 50 -4.21 22.29 -11.27
C ASP A 50 -2.87 21.66 -10.86
N ALA A 51 -2.36 20.67 -11.63
CA ALA A 51 -1.11 20.02 -11.36
C ALA A 51 0.03 20.61 -12.16
N ILE A 52 1.14 20.90 -11.50
CA ILE A 52 2.38 21.43 -12.10
C ILE A 52 3.44 20.31 -12.01
N TYR A 53 4.11 20.08 -13.14
CA TYR A 53 5.11 19.01 -13.24
C TYR A 53 6.51 19.57 -13.06
N THR A 54 7.22 19.14 -12.00
CA THR A 54 8.57 19.62 -11.68
C THR A 54 9.56 19.47 -12.81
N PHE A 55 9.46 18.40 -13.62
CA PHE A 55 10.37 18.17 -14.75
C PHE A 55 10.15 19.05 -15.98
N GLN A 56 9.02 19.73 -16.05
CA GLN A 56 8.65 20.53 -17.22
C GLN A 56 8.68 22.03 -16.95
N ASN A 57 8.51 22.44 -15.69
CA ASN A 57 8.31 23.83 -15.28
C ASN A 57 9.11 24.18 -14.02
N ASP A 58 10.41 23.89 -13.98
CA ASP A 58 11.24 24.10 -12.80
C ASP A 58 11.21 25.54 -12.26
N GLY A 59 11.22 26.54 -13.14
CA GLY A 59 11.15 27.95 -12.72
C GLY A 59 9.80 28.34 -12.12
N GLU A 60 8.71 27.75 -12.59
CA GLU A 60 7.37 27.97 -12.03
C GLU A 60 7.21 27.27 -10.68
N VAL A 61 7.72 26.03 -10.57
CA VAL A 61 7.75 25.29 -9.30
C VAL A 61 8.58 26.03 -8.25
N ASP A 62 9.75 26.53 -8.62
CA ASP A 62 10.62 27.31 -7.72
C ASP A 62 9.87 28.55 -7.19
N ARG A 63 9.21 29.30 -8.05
CA ARG A 63 8.39 30.47 -7.68
C ARG A 63 7.22 30.07 -6.74
N ILE A 64 6.49 29.01 -7.05
CA ILE A 64 5.35 28.56 -6.24
C ILE A 64 5.81 28.09 -4.85
N LEU A 65 6.93 27.38 -4.77
CA LEU A 65 7.50 26.95 -3.50
C LEU A 65 8.06 28.12 -2.69
N ASP A 66 8.59 29.16 -3.38
CA ASP A 66 9.03 30.39 -2.71
C ASP A 66 7.86 31.17 -2.09
N GLU A 67 6.76 31.29 -2.80
CA GLU A 67 5.56 32.02 -2.38
C GLU A 67 4.68 31.25 -1.37
N CYS A 68 4.85 29.93 -1.17
CA CYS A 68 3.99 29.16 -0.29
C CYS A 68 4.33 29.33 1.19
N ASP A 69 3.31 29.19 2.03
CA ASP A 69 3.44 29.24 3.50
C ASP A 69 3.67 27.84 4.09
N LYS A 70 3.14 26.82 3.43
CA LYS A 70 3.12 25.45 3.90
C LYS A 70 3.24 24.44 2.77
N ILE A 71 4.00 23.39 3.02
CA ILE A 71 4.15 22.25 2.09
C ILE A 71 3.53 20.99 2.74
N VAL A 72 2.78 20.23 1.95
CA VAL A 72 2.22 18.94 2.34
C VAL A 72 2.71 17.88 1.38
N PHE A 73 3.59 17.01 1.85
CA PHE A 73 4.04 15.85 1.09
C PHE A 73 3.03 14.71 1.24
N LEU A 74 2.29 14.43 0.18
CA LEU A 74 1.31 13.33 0.16
C LEU A 74 1.94 11.95 0.02
N HIS A 75 3.23 11.91 -0.26
CA HIS A 75 4.04 10.71 -0.28
C HIS A 75 5.46 11.05 0.19
N HIS A 76 6.14 10.12 0.84
CA HIS A 76 7.50 10.33 1.38
C HIS A 76 8.62 9.99 0.40
N SER A 77 8.30 9.35 -0.73
CA SER A 77 9.27 8.84 -1.70
C SER A 77 9.29 9.73 -2.94
N TYR A 78 10.02 10.82 -2.85
CA TYR A 78 10.26 11.70 -4.01
C TYR A 78 11.65 11.42 -4.57
N LYS A 79 11.73 11.32 -5.89
CA LYS A 79 13.03 11.38 -6.53
C LYS A 79 13.63 12.76 -6.27
N ALA A 80 14.88 12.74 -5.87
CA ALA A 80 15.62 13.93 -5.46
C ALA A 80 15.49 15.10 -6.46
N ASN A 81 14.50 15.95 -6.29
CA ASN A 81 14.42 17.19 -7.03
C ASN A 81 15.15 18.29 -6.23
N PRO A 82 16.26 18.86 -6.77
CA PRO A 82 17.01 19.89 -6.08
C PRO A 82 16.18 21.10 -5.67
N ILE A 83 15.11 21.40 -6.40
CA ILE A 83 14.21 22.53 -6.11
C ILE A 83 13.49 22.30 -4.79
N ILE A 84 12.90 21.11 -4.59
CA ILE A 84 12.20 20.76 -3.34
C ILE A 84 13.14 20.92 -2.15
N LYS A 85 14.41 20.51 -2.30
CA LYS A 85 15.41 20.59 -1.22
C LYS A 85 15.63 21.99 -0.68
N LYS A 86 15.58 23.02 -1.53
CA LYS A 86 15.73 24.42 -1.11
C LYS A 86 14.68 24.84 -0.08
N TYR A 87 13.50 24.23 -0.11
CA TYR A 87 12.32 24.64 0.65
C TYR A 87 11.96 23.74 1.83
N LEU A 88 12.81 22.72 2.14
CA LEU A 88 12.58 21.84 3.31
C LEU A 88 12.60 22.59 4.65
N HIS A 89 13.15 23.81 4.70
CA HIS A 89 13.11 24.68 5.88
C HIS A 89 11.73 25.27 6.16
N LYS A 90 10.82 25.25 5.17
CA LYS A 90 9.43 25.72 5.37
C LYS A 90 8.64 24.69 6.18
N THR A 91 7.63 25.15 6.90
CA THR A 91 6.74 24.26 7.66
C THR A 91 6.10 23.24 6.72
N HIS A 92 6.27 21.95 7.03
CA HIS A 92 5.65 20.92 6.22
C HIS A 92 5.14 19.71 7.02
N THR A 93 4.17 19.02 6.42
CA THR A 93 3.58 17.78 6.89
C THR A 93 3.88 16.69 5.87
N THR A 94 4.30 15.52 6.32
CA THR A 94 4.66 14.40 5.42
C THR A 94 3.84 13.16 5.75
N PHE A 95 3.14 12.62 4.74
CA PHE A 95 2.44 11.35 4.80
C PHE A 95 3.36 10.22 4.34
N VAL A 96 3.53 9.20 5.19
CA VAL A 96 4.44 8.07 4.98
C VAL A 96 3.63 6.81 4.71
N HIS A 97 3.75 6.25 3.51
CA HIS A 97 2.99 5.08 3.06
C HIS A 97 3.73 3.76 3.20
N ALA A 98 5.05 3.81 3.26
CA ALA A 98 5.89 2.65 3.49
C ALA A 98 7.16 3.10 4.20
N PHE A 99 7.49 2.46 5.27
CA PHE A 99 8.74 2.69 5.98
C PHE A 99 9.40 1.33 6.19
N ILE A 100 10.44 1.08 5.41
CA ILE A 100 11.17 -0.17 5.45
C ILE A 100 12.59 0.17 5.86
N PRO A 101 13.04 -0.23 7.04
CA PRO A 101 14.42 0.02 7.51
C PRO A 101 15.47 -0.48 6.53
N ASP A 102 15.14 -1.51 5.75
CA ASP A 102 16.01 -2.07 4.73
C ASP A 102 16.26 -1.09 3.57
N MET A 103 15.34 -0.13 3.34
CA MET A 103 15.58 1.02 2.45
C MET A 103 16.60 2.00 3.05
N LEU A 104 16.93 1.88 4.34
CA LEU A 104 17.88 2.68 5.07
C LEU A 104 19.33 2.21 4.91
N GLY A 105 19.57 1.13 4.20
CA GLY A 105 20.87 0.49 4.16
C GLY A 105 21.27 -0.10 5.52
N LEU A 106 20.31 -0.41 6.38
CA LEU A 106 20.53 -1.03 7.67
C LEU A 106 20.59 -2.56 7.59
N ASN A 107 20.24 -3.13 6.45
CA ASN A 107 20.42 -4.55 6.13
C ASN A 107 21.20 -4.69 4.81
N ASP A 108 22.28 -5.45 4.85
CA ASP A 108 23.18 -5.69 3.70
C ASP A 108 22.54 -6.46 2.53
N GLU A 109 21.30 -6.93 2.68
CA GLU A 109 20.61 -7.73 1.66
C GLU A 109 20.04 -6.92 0.47
N TYR A 110 20.00 -5.59 0.56
CA TYR A 110 19.55 -4.72 -0.53
C TYR A 110 20.70 -3.86 -1.06
N GLU A 111 21.58 -4.45 -1.86
CA GLU A 111 22.70 -3.79 -2.54
C GLU A 111 22.28 -2.79 -3.64
N ASN A 112 21.08 -2.29 -3.65
CA ASN A 112 20.66 -1.37 -4.70
C ASN A 112 21.04 0.07 -4.32
N LEU A 113 22.14 0.57 -4.93
CA LEU A 113 22.67 1.92 -4.74
C LEU A 113 21.61 3.02 -4.92
N MET A 114 20.64 2.81 -5.81
CA MET A 114 19.53 3.75 -6.05
C MET A 114 18.61 3.88 -4.84
N THR A 115 18.38 2.80 -4.12
CA THR A 115 17.57 2.79 -2.90
C THR A 115 18.23 3.58 -1.78
N ARG A 116 19.57 3.54 -1.69
CA ARG A 116 20.34 4.31 -0.68
C ARG A 116 20.30 5.81 -0.95
N LEU A 117 20.37 6.23 -2.21
CA LEU A 117 20.26 7.65 -2.60
C LEU A 117 18.87 8.22 -2.32
N ASP A 118 17.83 7.48 -2.67
CA ASP A 118 16.42 7.86 -2.40
C ASP A 118 16.14 7.97 -0.89
N TRP A 119 16.84 7.19 -0.08
CA TRP A 119 16.70 7.23 1.37
C TRP A 119 17.20 8.53 2.00
N HIS A 120 18.36 9.03 1.62
CA HIS A 120 18.87 10.28 2.18
C HIS A 120 17.91 11.45 1.97
N TRP A 121 17.19 11.44 0.86
CA TRP A 121 16.14 12.42 0.58
C TRP A 121 14.91 12.26 1.45
N GLN A 122 14.44 11.04 1.61
CA GLN A 122 13.33 10.74 2.49
C GLN A 122 13.65 11.16 3.92
N LYS A 123 14.87 10.89 4.36
CA LYS A 123 15.35 11.29 5.68
C LYS A 123 15.36 12.83 5.83
N ASP A 124 15.89 13.55 4.86
CA ASP A 124 15.91 15.03 4.89
C ASP A 124 14.48 15.61 4.98
N ILE A 125 13.52 15.05 4.24
CA ILE A 125 12.11 15.45 4.32
C ILE A 125 11.55 15.14 5.71
N LEU A 126 11.75 13.93 6.23
CA LEU A 126 11.19 13.50 7.50
C LEU A 126 11.83 14.26 8.69
N ASP A 127 13.14 14.45 8.69
CA ASP A 127 13.86 15.18 9.76
C ASP A 127 13.38 16.63 9.89
N ASN A 128 12.95 17.25 8.80
CA ASN A 128 12.47 18.63 8.78
C ASN A 128 10.94 18.75 8.88
N SER A 129 10.20 17.62 8.90
CA SER A 129 8.74 17.63 8.99
C SER A 129 8.26 18.08 10.36
N LYS A 130 7.33 19.04 10.40
CA LYS A 130 6.58 19.39 11.62
C LYS A 130 5.71 18.22 12.07
N ASN A 131 5.02 17.58 11.13
CA ASN A 131 4.18 16.42 11.37
C ASN A 131 4.60 15.30 10.43
N ILE A 132 4.86 14.12 10.98
CA ILE A 132 5.06 12.88 10.23
C ILE A 132 3.82 12.02 10.49
N ILE A 133 3.11 11.65 9.43
CA ILE A 133 1.88 10.89 9.52
C ILE A 133 2.07 9.53 8.84
N TRP A 134 2.07 8.48 9.64
CA TRP A 134 2.11 7.11 9.16
C TRP A 134 0.73 6.68 8.66
N ILE A 135 0.66 6.35 7.37
CA ILE A 135 -0.56 5.87 6.72
C ILE A 135 -0.54 4.35 6.70
N GLY A 136 -0.85 3.77 7.82
CA GLY A 136 -0.84 2.33 7.98
C GLY A 136 -1.44 1.94 9.32
N TYR A 137 -1.41 0.65 9.57
CA TYR A 137 -1.66 0.13 10.89
C TYR A 137 -0.35 0.17 11.70
N GLU A 138 -0.43 0.10 13.04
CA GLU A 138 0.71 0.26 13.93
C GLU A 138 2.01 -0.32 13.36
N SER A 139 3.04 0.51 13.27
CA SER A 139 4.38 0.10 12.89
C SER A 139 5.38 0.57 13.94
N ASP A 140 5.86 -0.36 14.74
CA ASP A 140 6.90 -0.08 15.73
C ASP A 140 8.17 0.49 15.06
N THR A 141 8.37 0.19 13.79
CA THR A 141 9.58 0.54 13.06
C THR A 141 9.70 2.04 12.81
N ILE A 142 8.66 2.71 12.29
CA ILE A 142 8.75 4.16 12.04
C ILE A 142 8.87 4.93 13.36
N HIS A 143 8.16 4.50 14.39
CA HIS A 143 8.22 5.13 15.72
C HIS A 143 9.58 5.00 16.40
N THR A 144 10.36 3.96 16.07
CA THR A 144 11.74 3.80 16.55
C THR A 144 12.64 4.91 16.02
N TYR A 145 12.48 5.31 14.76
CA TYR A 145 13.30 6.34 14.12
C TYR A 145 12.72 7.75 14.27
N PHE A 146 11.40 7.84 14.29
CA PHE A 146 10.64 9.09 14.40
C PHE A 146 9.57 8.96 15.49
N PRO A 147 9.95 9.12 16.77
CA PRO A 147 9.05 8.86 17.92
C PRO A 147 7.79 9.73 17.96
N LYS A 148 7.81 10.89 17.30
CA LYS A 148 6.67 11.82 17.24
C LYS A 148 5.71 11.53 16.07
N THR A 149 5.92 10.42 15.36
CA THR A 149 5.03 10.03 14.25
C THR A 149 3.61 9.78 14.73
N ILE A 150 2.66 10.30 13.98
CA ILE A 150 1.22 10.11 14.23
C ILE A 150 0.73 9.00 13.32
N THR A 151 -0.04 8.06 13.85
CA THR A 151 -0.60 6.97 13.05
C THR A 151 -2.05 7.30 12.69
N ILE A 152 -2.33 7.42 11.39
CA ILE A 152 -3.67 7.52 10.83
C ILE A 152 -3.84 6.36 9.84
N PRO A 153 -4.49 5.26 10.22
CA PRO A 153 -4.68 4.14 9.31
C PRO A 153 -5.58 4.55 8.13
N ASN A 154 -5.32 3.94 6.98
CA ASN A 154 -6.20 4.10 5.83
C ASN A 154 -7.63 3.66 6.17
N TYR A 155 -8.59 4.14 5.38
CA TYR A 155 -9.93 3.58 5.38
C TYR A 155 -10.15 2.67 4.17
N TYR A 156 -11.12 1.77 4.29
CA TYR A 156 -11.58 0.90 3.21
C TYR A 156 -13.11 0.93 3.15
N GLU A 157 -13.65 1.15 1.96
CA GLU A 157 -15.07 1.11 1.71
C GLU A 157 -15.46 -0.25 1.15
N TRP A 158 -16.32 -0.99 1.88
CA TRP A 158 -16.86 -2.27 1.41
C TRP A 158 -17.77 -2.04 0.22
N LYS A 159 -17.38 -2.54 -0.96
CA LYS A 159 -18.14 -2.38 -2.22
C LYS A 159 -19.09 -3.52 -2.47
N TYR A 160 -18.66 -4.73 -2.16
CA TYR A 160 -19.41 -5.95 -2.46
C TYR A 160 -19.94 -6.63 -1.21
N ASN A 161 -19.20 -6.54 -0.13
CA ASN A 161 -19.55 -7.08 1.18
C ASN A 161 -20.00 -8.55 1.16
N LYS A 162 -19.39 -9.35 0.26
CA LYS A 162 -19.78 -10.75 0.05
C LYS A 162 -19.52 -11.60 1.30
N PRO A 163 -20.40 -12.56 1.60
CA PRO A 163 -20.12 -13.59 2.61
C PRO A 163 -19.02 -14.53 2.11
N PHE A 164 -18.40 -15.24 3.04
CA PHE A 164 -17.52 -16.34 2.69
C PHE A 164 -18.32 -17.46 2.05
N ALA A 165 -17.82 -17.99 0.92
CA ALA A 165 -18.41 -19.13 0.22
C ALA A 165 -17.64 -20.42 0.54
N GLU A 166 -18.32 -21.56 0.39
CA GLU A 166 -17.67 -22.88 0.54
C GLU A 166 -16.50 -23.03 -0.42
N ILE A 167 -15.44 -23.72 0.05
CA ILE A 167 -14.26 -23.98 -0.76
C ILE A 167 -14.58 -25.03 -1.80
N SER A 168 -14.72 -24.60 -3.06
CA SER A 168 -15.02 -25.46 -4.22
C SER A 168 -13.76 -25.80 -5.02
N SER A 169 -12.64 -25.17 -4.72
CA SER A 169 -11.42 -25.26 -5.52
C SER A 169 -10.17 -25.23 -4.62
N ASN A 170 -9.15 -25.98 -5.02
CA ASN A 170 -7.83 -25.97 -4.36
C ASN A 170 -6.93 -24.81 -4.84
N TYR A 171 -7.44 -23.89 -5.65
CA TYR A 171 -6.67 -22.74 -6.08
C TYR A 171 -6.62 -21.67 -4.99
N ILE A 172 -5.45 -21.01 -4.86
CA ILE A 172 -5.27 -19.81 -4.07
C ILE A 172 -5.13 -18.58 -4.98
N GLY A 173 -5.71 -17.46 -4.60
CA GLY A 173 -5.54 -16.19 -5.31
C GLY A 173 -4.36 -15.40 -4.74
N TYR A 174 -3.58 -14.78 -5.62
CA TYR A 174 -2.51 -13.86 -5.29
C TYR A 174 -2.61 -12.60 -6.16
N ALA A 175 -2.68 -11.42 -5.54
CA ALA A 175 -2.81 -10.14 -6.22
C ALA A 175 -1.80 -9.12 -5.68
N ALA A 176 -0.57 -9.16 -6.18
CA ALA A 176 0.50 -8.24 -5.82
C ALA A 176 1.67 -8.35 -6.81
N ARG A 177 2.66 -7.48 -6.68
CA ARG A 177 3.95 -7.66 -7.35
C ARG A 177 4.62 -8.94 -6.86
N CYS A 178 5.19 -9.73 -7.76
CA CYS A 178 5.89 -10.97 -7.44
C CYS A 178 7.32 -10.69 -6.94
N GLU A 179 7.42 -9.99 -5.84
CA GLU A 179 8.69 -9.64 -5.18
C GLU A 179 8.83 -10.37 -3.82
N THR A 180 10.05 -10.47 -3.32
CA THR A 180 10.38 -11.20 -2.08
C THR A 180 9.53 -10.71 -0.90
N ARG A 181 9.37 -9.39 -0.74
CA ARG A 181 8.55 -8.76 0.30
C ARG A 181 7.09 -9.21 0.30
N LYS A 182 6.56 -9.56 -0.87
CA LYS A 182 5.18 -10.05 -1.03
C LYS A 182 5.07 -11.56 -0.90
N ASN A 183 6.19 -12.24 -0.62
CA ASN A 183 6.26 -13.68 -0.37
C ASN A 183 5.62 -14.54 -1.48
N ALA A 184 5.70 -14.09 -2.73
CA ALA A 184 5.13 -14.81 -3.86
C ALA A 184 5.69 -16.25 -3.96
N HIS A 185 6.94 -16.48 -3.52
CA HIS A 185 7.60 -17.79 -3.48
C HIS A 185 6.93 -18.79 -2.51
N TYR A 186 5.99 -18.34 -1.66
CA TYR A 186 5.19 -19.25 -0.82
C TYR A 186 4.17 -20.05 -1.64
N LEU A 187 3.87 -19.62 -2.86
CA LEU A 187 2.95 -20.31 -3.77
C LEU A 187 3.55 -21.57 -4.40
N ASP A 188 4.84 -21.80 -4.22
CA ASP A 188 5.53 -22.97 -4.80
C ASP A 188 4.83 -24.27 -4.39
N GLY A 189 4.41 -25.08 -5.38
CA GLY A 189 3.66 -26.33 -5.18
C GLY A 189 2.17 -26.16 -4.89
N ILE A 190 1.63 -24.94 -4.83
CA ILE A 190 0.20 -24.68 -4.62
C ILE A 190 -0.46 -24.18 -5.91
N PRO A 191 -1.52 -24.81 -6.40
CA PRO A 191 -2.28 -24.31 -7.53
C PRO A 191 -2.76 -22.87 -7.26
N SER A 192 -2.46 -21.92 -8.15
CA SER A 192 -2.76 -20.53 -7.88
C SER A 192 -3.18 -19.71 -9.11
N TYR A 193 -4.01 -18.69 -8.87
CA TYR A 193 -4.24 -17.58 -9.78
C TYR A 193 -3.34 -16.43 -9.37
N VAL A 194 -2.41 -16.02 -10.24
CA VAL A 194 -1.43 -14.97 -9.98
C VAL A 194 -1.77 -13.74 -10.81
N PHE A 195 -2.23 -12.69 -10.15
CA PHE A 195 -2.54 -11.39 -10.74
C PHE A 195 -1.38 -10.42 -10.45
N SER A 196 -0.49 -10.23 -11.42
CA SER A 196 0.73 -9.47 -11.27
C SER A 196 1.19 -8.91 -12.61
N ASN A 197 2.22 -8.05 -12.62
CA ASN A 197 2.83 -7.68 -13.88
C ASN A 197 3.71 -8.82 -14.42
N LYS A 198 3.80 -8.88 -15.74
CA LYS A 198 4.51 -9.97 -16.47
C LYS A 198 6.00 -10.03 -16.12
N TYR A 199 6.64 -8.89 -15.90
CA TYR A 199 8.07 -8.82 -15.60
C TYR A 199 8.38 -9.46 -14.24
N ASP A 200 7.65 -9.05 -13.18
CA ASP A 200 7.85 -9.60 -11.85
C ASP A 200 7.51 -11.10 -11.79
N TYR A 201 6.46 -11.52 -12.51
CA TYR A 201 6.11 -12.94 -12.59
C TYR A 201 7.20 -13.77 -13.26
N LYS A 202 7.80 -13.27 -14.37
CA LYS A 202 8.93 -13.94 -15.02
C LYS A 202 10.14 -14.07 -14.09
N ARG A 203 10.49 -13.01 -13.37
CA ARG A 203 11.57 -13.05 -12.36
C ARG A 203 11.28 -14.06 -11.24
N LEU A 204 10.04 -14.18 -10.80
CA LEU A 204 9.66 -15.18 -9.81
C LEU A 204 9.90 -16.60 -10.33
N LEU A 205 9.54 -16.90 -11.57
CA LEU A 205 9.76 -18.20 -12.18
C LEU A 205 11.25 -18.53 -12.39
N GLU A 206 12.07 -17.53 -12.73
CA GLU A 206 13.51 -17.69 -12.94
C GLU A 206 14.28 -17.84 -11.62
N GLY A 207 13.88 -17.10 -10.58
CA GLY A 207 14.56 -17.05 -9.28
C GLY A 207 14.11 -18.10 -8.26
N SER A 208 12.98 -18.72 -8.49
CA SER A 208 12.45 -19.79 -7.63
C SER A 208 12.18 -21.02 -8.50
N LYS A 209 12.40 -22.22 -7.96
CA LYS A 209 12.03 -23.49 -8.62
C LYS A 209 10.50 -23.68 -8.66
N ILE A 210 9.76 -22.60 -8.96
CA ILE A 210 8.30 -22.62 -9.03
C ILE A 210 7.90 -23.28 -10.35
N ASN A 211 7.06 -24.30 -10.26
CA ASN A 211 6.51 -24.94 -11.45
C ASN A 211 5.41 -24.05 -12.06
N ALA A 212 5.69 -23.47 -13.22
CA ALA A 212 4.75 -22.63 -13.96
C ALA A 212 3.43 -23.34 -14.30
N ASP A 213 3.44 -24.68 -14.40
CA ASP A 213 2.26 -25.48 -14.77
C ASP A 213 1.16 -25.46 -13.68
N VAL A 214 1.51 -25.12 -12.45
CA VAL A 214 0.55 -24.99 -11.33
C VAL A 214 -0.06 -23.58 -11.21
N HIS A 215 0.48 -22.61 -11.95
CA HIS A 215 0.07 -21.21 -11.81
C HIS A 215 -0.68 -20.73 -13.05
N ARG A 216 -1.83 -20.09 -12.83
CA ARG A 216 -2.61 -19.40 -13.86
C ARG A 216 -2.30 -17.91 -13.77
N PHE A 217 -1.36 -17.45 -14.59
CA PHE A 217 -0.98 -16.04 -14.63
C PHE A 217 -2.07 -15.19 -15.30
N ILE A 218 -2.35 -14.04 -14.68
CA ILE A 218 -3.23 -13.00 -15.21
C ILE A 218 -2.46 -11.70 -15.15
N GLU A 219 -2.22 -11.08 -16.31
CA GLU A 219 -1.49 -9.82 -16.37
C GLU A 219 -2.28 -8.73 -15.65
N PHE A 220 -1.56 -7.97 -14.81
CA PHE A 220 -2.15 -6.91 -14.04
C PHE A 220 -2.66 -5.80 -14.97
N ASP A 221 -3.97 -5.56 -14.87
CA ASP A 221 -4.64 -4.38 -15.42
C ASP A 221 -5.70 -3.97 -14.40
N TYR A 222 -5.63 -2.73 -13.93
CA TYR A 222 -6.57 -2.21 -12.92
C TYR A 222 -8.03 -2.40 -13.34
N ARG A 223 -8.34 -2.32 -14.64
CA ARG A 223 -9.69 -2.55 -15.19
C ARG A 223 -10.20 -3.97 -14.94
N PHE A 224 -9.30 -4.94 -14.75
CA PHE A 224 -9.63 -6.35 -14.53
C PHE A 224 -9.49 -6.79 -13.08
N HIS A 225 -9.15 -5.88 -12.16
CA HIS A 225 -8.99 -6.20 -10.75
C HIS A 225 -10.21 -6.93 -10.17
N ASN A 226 -11.41 -6.43 -10.43
CA ASN A 226 -12.64 -7.09 -9.98
C ASN A 226 -12.86 -8.46 -10.62
N LYS A 227 -12.48 -8.64 -11.90
CA LYS A 227 -12.60 -9.93 -12.60
C LYS A 227 -11.64 -10.99 -12.02
N PHE A 228 -10.52 -10.57 -11.44
CA PHE A 228 -9.63 -11.49 -10.75
C PHE A 228 -10.33 -12.14 -9.55
N PHE A 229 -11.02 -11.38 -8.71
CA PHE A 229 -11.73 -11.92 -7.55
C PHE A 229 -12.98 -12.74 -7.89
N GLN A 230 -13.42 -12.75 -9.15
CA GLN A 230 -14.46 -13.63 -9.68
C GLN A 230 -13.95 -15.02 -10.08
N LYS A 231 -12.61 -15.25 -10.09
CA LYS A 231 -12.03 -16.56 -10.38
C LYS A 231 -12.37 -17.56 -9.30
N ASP A 232 -12.34 -18.84 -9.68
CA ASP A 232 -12.65 -19.95 -8.78
C ASP A 232 -11.51 -20.23 -7.80
N PHE A 233 -11.43 -19.39 -6.77
CA PHE A 233 -10.62 -19.59 -5.57
C PHE A 233 -11.35 -18.98 -4.37
N GLN A 234 -11.24 -19.58 -3.19
CA GLN A 234 -11.79 -19.06 -1.95
C GLN A 234 -10.70 -18.67 -0.95
N ILE A 235 -9.48 -19.17 -1.14
CA ILE A 235 -8.32 -18.85 -0.29
C ILE A 235 -7.49 -17.76 -0.98
N PHE A 236 -7.03 -16.78 -0.22
CA PHE A 236 -6.22 -15.67 -0.74
C PHE A 236 -4.87 -15.58 -0.03
N HIS A 237 -3.82 -15.36 -0.78
CA HIS A 237 -2.49 -15.10 -0.23
C HIS A 237 -2.36 -13.65 0.19
N GLY A 238 -2.51 -13.39 1.48
CA GLY A 238 -2.30 -12.08 2.12
C GLY A 238 -1.07 -12.04 3.04
N CYS A 239 -0.17 -13.01 2.92
CA CYS A 239 1.01 -13.15 3.78
C CYS A 239 2.16 -12.22 3.33
N TYR A 240 1.91 -10.91 3.29
CA TYR A 240 2.89 -9.90 2.89
C TYR A 240 3.72 -9.43 4.08
N THR A 241 5.04 -9.36 3.92
CA THR A 241 5.94 -8.82 4.94
C THR A 241 5.88 -7.31 4.95
N LYS A 242 5.78 -6.71 6.15
CA LYS A 242 5.78 -5.25 6.36
C LYS A 242 4.73 -4.51 5.49
N GLU A 243 3.54 -5.09 5.36
CA GLU A 243 2.44 -4.47 4.63
C GLU A 243 1.76 -3.41 5.50
N PRO A 244 1.79 -2.12 5.11
CA PRO A 244 1.26 -1.05 5.97
C PRO A 244 -0.25 -1.12 6.17
N PHE A 245 -1.01 -1.42 5.10
CA PHE A 245 -2.47 -1.51 5.16
C PHE A 245 -3.01 -2.74 4.41
N GLY A 246 -2.60 -2.95 3.14
CA GLY A 246 -2.93 -4.15 2.37
C GLY A 246 -4.29 -4.09 1.67
N TYR A 247 -4.52 -3.10 0.82
CA TYR A 247 -5.78 -2.97 0.06
C TYR A 247 -6.21 -4.27 -0.64
N SER A 248 -5.29 -5.02 -1.25
CA SER A 248 -5.63 -6.30 -1.90
C SER A 248 -6.15 -7.37 -0.93
N ILE A 249 -5.77 -7.29 0.35
CA ILE A 249 -6.31 -8.16 1.41
C ILE A 249 -7.76 -7.76 1.72
N PHE A 250 -8.01 -6.46 1.84
CA PHE A 250 -9.39 -5.96 2.02
C PHE A 250 -10.26 -6.29 0.81
N ASP A 251 -9.77 -6.11 -0.42
CA ASP A 251 -10.48 -6.49 -1.64
C ASP A 251 -10.82 -7.98 -1.69
N ALA A 252 -9.89 -8.83 -1.23
CA ALA A 252 -10.15 -10.27 -1.12
C ALA A 252 -11.29 -10.56 -0.14
N ILE A 253 -11.26 -9.96 1.06
CA ILE A 253 -12.29 -10.14 2.08
C ILE A 253 -13.63 -9.57 1.60
N ASP A 254 -13.64 -8.41 0.95
CA ASP A 254 -14.83 -7.79 0.37
C ASP A 254 -15.50 -8.70 -0.67
N ASN A 255 -14.70 -9.48 -1.38
CA ASN A 255 -15.16 -10.48 -2.34
C ASN A 255 -15.38 -11.88 -1.74
N GLY A 256 -15.43 -12.02 -0.42
CA GLY A 256 -15.74 -13.30 0.25
C GLY A 256 -14.58 -14.29 0.23
N LYS A 257 -13.33 -13.84 0.05
CA LYS A 257 -12.14 -14.69 0.03
C LYS A 257 -11.46 -14.72 1.40
N LEU A 258 -11.07 -15.91 1.86
CA LEU A 258 -10.43 -16.13 3.16
C LEU A 258 -8.90 -15.98 3.02
N PRO A 259 -8.26 -14.95 3.60
CA PRO A 259 -6.82 -14.77 3.44
C PRO A 259 -6.00 -15.61 4.42
N ILE A 260 -4.81 -16.04 3.99
CA ILE A 260 -3.72 -16.42 4.89
C ILE A 260 -2.88 -15.16 5.09
N LEU A 261 -2.78 -14.67 6.32
CA LEU A 261 -2.16 -13.40 6.66
C LEU A 261 -0.74 -13.57 7.21
N ASN A 262 0.09 -12.54 7.06
CA ASN A 262 1.32 -12.46 7.84
C ASN A 262 0.99 -12.34 9.34
N SER A 263 1.80 -13.00 10.19
CA SER A 263 1.56 -13.01 11.65
C SER A 263 1.61 -11.63 12.28
N ASP A 264 2.41 -10.71 11.70
CA ASP A 264 2.58 -9.35 12.23
C ASP A 264 1.54 -8.36 11.68
N TRP A 265 0.83 -8.72 10.60
CA TRP A 265 -0.18 -7.85 10.02
C TRP A 265 -1.43 -7.78 10.89
N MET A 266 -1.74 -6.59 11.45
CA MET A 266 -2.90 -6.38 12.33
C MET A 266 -3.04 -7.47 13.40
N LYS A 267 -1.96 -7.71 14.16
CA LYS A 267 -1.83 -8.79 15.15
C LYS A 267 -2.84 -8.75 16.29
N ASP A 268 -3.46 -7.59 16.55
CA ASP A 268 -4.52 -7.39 17.53
C ASP A 268 -5.85 -8.05 17.13
N ILE A 269 -6.05 -8.32 15.83
CA ILE A 269 -7.22 -9.04 15.34
C ILE A 269 -7.04 -10.54 15.58
N LYS A 270 -7.89 -11.11 16.42
CA LYS A 270 -7.90 -12.56 16.69
C LYS A 270 -8.33 -13.34 15.44
N TYR A 271 -7.34 -13.75 14.66
CA TYR A 271 -7.51 -14.51 13.43
C TYR A 271 -6.54 -15.66 13.36
N ARG A 272 -7.02 -16.85 12.96
CA ARG A 272 -6.26 -18.10 13.09
C ARG A 272 -5.25 -18.34 11.97
N TYR A 273 -5.62 -18.02 10.72
CA TYR A 273 -4.82 -18.40 9.54
C TYR A 273 -3.71 -17.39 9.29
N ARG A 274 -2.64 -17.52 10.09
CA ARG A 274 -1.47 -16.64 10.03
C ARG A 274 -0.19 -17.43 9.81
N ALA A 275 0.77 -16.86 9.09
CA ALA A 275 2.05 -17.48 8.80
C ALA A 275 3.19 -16.44 8.82
N MET A 276 4.36 -16.87 9.29
CA MET A 276 5.61 -16.10 9.30
C MET A 276 6.58 -16.57 8.20
N ASN A 277 6.39 -17.77 7.67
CA ASN A 277 7.28 -18.39 6.69
C ASN A 277 6.52 -19.36 5.76
N LYS A 278 7.20 -19.82 4.71
CA LYS A 278 6.63 -20.72 3.70
C LYS A 278 6.03 -22.00 4.31
N LYS A 279 6.74 -22.63 5.26
CA LYS A 279 6.25 -23.88 5.89
C LYS A 279 4.93 -23.68 6.64
N GLN A 280 4.84 -22.59 7.41
CA GLN A 280 3.60 -22.22 8.10
C GLN A 280 2.49 -21.85 7.12
N PHE A 281 2.83 -21.14 6.03
CA PHE A 281 1.86 -20.79 4.99
C PHE A 281 1.24 -22.04 4.36
N HIS A 282 2.03 -23.04 3.98
CA HIS A 282 1.56 -24.31 3.44
C HIS A 282 0.71 -25.08 4.48
N TYR A 283 1.13 -25.07 5.74
CA TYR A 283 0.33 -25.66 6.81
C TYR A 283 -1.05 -24.99 6.94
N GLN A 284 -1.11 -23.65 6.93
CA GLN A 284 -2.38 -22.92 7.01
C GLN A 284 -3.26 -23.16 5.80
N TYR A 285 -2.69 -23.25 4.61
CA TYR A 285 -3.41 -23.59 3.39
C TYR A 285 -4.12 -24.95 3.51
N LEU A 286 -3.40 -26.01 3.92
CA LEU A 286 -3.98 -27.34 4.16
C LEU A 286 -5.02 -27.29 5.29
N LYS A 287 -4.73 -26.55 6.35
CA LYS A 287 -5.62 -26.41 7.50
C LYS A 287 -6.95 -25.75 7.16
N ILE A 288 -6.96 -24.78 6.27
CA ILE A 288 -8.20 -24.16 5.76
C ILE A 288 -9.06 -25.21 5.02
N ILE A 289 -8.42 -26.06 4.20
CA ILE A 289 -9.13 -27.12 3.45
C ILE A 289 -9.73 -28.14 4.45
N GLU A 290 -8.98 -28.55 5.47
CA GLU A 290 -9.42 -29.51 6.49
C GLU A 290 -10.53 -28.98 7.42
N ASP A 291 -10.48 -27.69 7.79
CA ASP A 291 -11.36 -27.11 8.80
C ASP A 291 -12.83 -27.02 8.34
N GLY A 292 -13.10 -27.10 7.05
CA GLY A 292 -14.44 -27.06 6.47
C GLY A 292 -15.14 -25.71 6.56
N PHE A 293 -16.35 -25.64 5.98
CA PHE A 293 -17.07 -24.39 5.79
C PHE A 293 -17.35 -23.64 7.10
N GLU A 294 -17.94 -24.31 8.09
CA GLU A 294 -18.41 -23.62 9.31
C GLU A 294 -17.29 -22.94 10.10
N LYS A 295 -16.13 -23.63 10.23
CA LYS A 295 -14.97 -23.05 10.93
C LYS A 295 -14.35 -21.90 10.13
N ASN A 296 -14.27 -22.05 8.82
CA ASN A 296 -13.75 -21.04 7.92
C ASN A 296 -14.63 -19.78 7.91
N ALA A 297 -15.94 -19.94 7.79
CA ALA A 297 -16.91 -18.85 7.87
C ALA A 297 -16.79 -18.08 9.20
N LYS A 298 -16.69 -18.79 10.32
CA LYS A 298 -16.49 -18.18 11.64
C LYS A 298 -15.18 -17.37 11.74
N GLN A 299 -14.09 -17.84 11.12
CA GLN A 299 -12.83 -17.09 11.07
C GLN A 299 -12.93 -15.89 10.15
N PHE A 300 -13.58 -16.03 9.01
CA PHE A 300 -13.84 -14.94 8.07
C PHE A 300 -14.63 -13.79 8.71
N ASP A 301 -15.76 -14.12 9.38
CA ASP A 301 -16.60 -13.13 10.05
C ASP A 301 -15.85 -12.42 11.18
N ARG A 302 -15.03 -13.16 11.93
CA ARG A 302 -14.17 -12.58 12.98
C ARG A 302 -13.17 -11.59 12.41
N LEU A 303 -12.50 -11.94 11.32
CA LEU A 303 -11.57 -11.06 10.63
C LEU A 303 -12.28 -9.80 10.11
N LYS A 304 -13.38 -9.99 9.40
CA LYS A 304 -14.19 -8.90 8.84
C LYS A 304 -14.67 -7.93 9.92
N LYS A 305 -15.17 -8.46 11.05
CA LYS A 305 -15.56 -7.66 12.22
C LYS A 305 -14.39 -6.87 12.79
N GLY A 306 -13.19 -7.47 12.89
CA GLY A 306 -11.99 -6.78 13.37
C GLY A 306 -11.53 -5.66 12.45
N LEU A 307 -11.86 -5.73 11.16
CA LEU A 307 -11.50 -4.72 10.15
C LEU A 307 -12.53 -3.58 10.03
N GLN A 308 -13.68 -3.69 10.66
CA GLN A 308 -14.73 -2.66 10.64
C GLN A 308 -14.24 -1.27 11.12
N LYS A 309 -13.27 -1.24 12.03
CA LYS A 309 -12.67 -0.01 12.54
C LYS A 309 -11.97 0.84 11.45
N PHE A 310 -11.70 0.27 10.27
CA PHE A 310 -11.09 0.96 9.14
C PHE A 310 -12.09 1.42 8.07
N THR A 311 -13.38 1.36 8.36
CA THR A 311 -14.45 1.70 7.39
C THR A 311 -15.10 3.06 7.65
N ASP A 312 -14.67 3.77 8.69
CA ASP A 312 -15.17 5.10 9.01
C ASP A 312 -14.45 6.17 8.16
N LYS A 313 -15.05 6.44 7.00
CA LYS A 313 -14.56 7.44 6.06
C LYS A 313 -14.53 8.85 6.67
N GLN A 314 -15.57 9.22 7.41
CA GLN A 314 -15.65 10.57 7.97
C GLN A 314 -14.59 10.80 9.04
N LYS A 315 -14.38 9.80 9.90
CA LYS A 315 -13.28 9.84 10.87
C LYS A 315 -11.93 10.00 10.17
N TRP A 316 -11.67 9.22 9.12
CA TRP A 316 -10.44 9.30 8.34
C TRP A 316 -10.23 10.69 7.73
N ILE A 317 -11.29 11.28 7.13
CA ILE A 317 -11.25 12.64 6.58
C ILE A 317 -10.88 13.65 7.67
N ASN A 318 -11.56 13.61 8.80
CA ASN A 318 -11.34 14.54 9.91
C ASN A 318 -9.93 14.42 10.48
N ASP A 319 -9.46 13.19 10.69
CA ASP A 319 -8.12 12.90 11.22
C ASP A 319 -7.02 13.46 10.29
N ILE A 320 -7.16 13.34 8.97
CA ILE A 320 -6.20 13.89 8.01
C ILE A 320 -6.29 15.42 7.93
N TYR A 321 -7.50 15.95 7.83
CA TYR A 321 -7.74 17.38 7.67
C TYR A 321 -7.10 18.20 8.79
N MET A 322 -7.12 17.70 10.02
CA MET A 322 -6.52 18.33 11.19
C MET A 322 -5.00 18.63 11.03
N TYR A 323 -4.29 17.88 10.20
CA TYR A 323 -2.84 18.05 10.01
C TYR A 323 -2.46 18.81 8.74
N ILE A 324 -3.43 19.15 7.92
CA ILE A 324 -3.20 19.95 6.69
C ILE A 324 -3.63 21.41 6.84
N GLN A 325 -4.37 21.74 7.90
CA GLN A 325 -4.69 23.12 8.29
C GLN A 325 -3.49 23.91 8.82
#